data_0afc33c9f0eebe55c624395303074701
#
_entry.id   0afc33c9f0eebe55c624395303074701
#
_cell.length_a   1.000
_cell.length_b   1.000
_cell.length_c   1.000
_cell.angle_alpha   90.00
_cell.angle_beta   90.00
_cell.angle_gamma   90.00
#
_symmetry.space_group_name_H-M   'P 1'
#
loop_
_entity.id
_entity.type
_entity.pdbx_description
1 polymer ?
#
loop_
_entity_poly.entity_id
_entity_poly.type
_entity_poly.pdbx_seq_one_letter_code
_entity_poly.pdbx_strand_id
1 'polypeptide(L)'
;KLPGGGNLEFSCTEVSLVLTQGAPYEGTFTVIGSGQGVSKGYLLSTDRRVECLTTEFAGAEETIAFRVHTEGFEEGEEAKGFFQIVSNRGEYELPFLITVQRPALVGMAEEVENLTQFAALAHRDWLEAVRLFYLPEFEVILQENQEVLTLYQALSGVPSNQSNVEEFLIACGKKVQVDYLTLNKELKIENPIGVAEYELQVFKNGWGYTLLTVHTEGNFLYVEKEQLTDDDFLGNRCILFVYVDSSQLHLGKNLGRITLSGVQKEITIPVTVSVLNSAGETAKKAKLEREGLL
;
A
#
# COMPACT_ATOMS: atom_id res chain seq x y z
N LYS A 1 64.32 10.83 -7.41
CA LYS A 1 63.47 9.71 -7.90
C LYS A 1 63.97 8.42 -7.26
N LEU A 2 63.24 7.85 -6.34
CA LEU A 2 63.50 6.51 -5.82
C LEU A 2 63.23 5.51 -6.96
N PRO A 3 64.11 4.52 -7.18
CA PRO A 3 63.90 3.54 -8.24
C PRO A 3 62.80 2.55 -7.78
N GLY A 4 61.76 2.47 -8.56
CA GLY A 4 60.67 1.50 -8.34
C GLY A 4 59.25 2.10 -8.22
N GLY A 5 59.10 3.37 -8.57
CA GLY A 5 57.87 4.09 -8.39
C GLY A 5 56.78 3.70 -9.39
N GLY A 6 55.91 2.78 -9.04
CA GLY A 6 54.58 2.70 -9.61
C GLY A 6 53.70 3.83 -9.04
N ASN A 7 52.54 4.04 -9.68
CA ASN A 7 51.53 5.02 -9.23
C ASN A 7 50.43 4.30 -8.40
N LEU A 8 49.63 5.10 -7.69
CA LEU A 8 48.35 4.63 -7.18
C LEU A 8 47.26 4.99 -8.20
N GLU A 9 46.35 4.07 -8.39
CA GLU A 9 45.11 4.24 -9.14
C GLU A 9 43.93 4.00 -8.21
N PHE A 10 42.80 4.62 -8.53
CA PHE A 10 41.59 4.52 -7.73
C PHE A 10 40.47 3.94 -8.60
N SER A 11 39.56 3.19 -7.96
CA SER A 11 38.38 2.61 -8.63
C SER A 11 37.42 3.67 -9.20
N CYS A 12 37.56 4.92 -8.77
CA CYS A 12 36.77 6.05 -9.24
C CYS A 12 37.63 7.32 -9.31
N THR A 13 37.23 8.28 -10.10
CA THR A 13 37.90 9.62 -10.22
C THR A 13 37.38 10.65 -9.23
N GLU A 14 36.16 10.41 -8.70
CA GLU A 14 35.47 11.20 -7.71
C GLU A 14 34.46 10.33 -6.97
N VAL A 15 34.25 10.59 -5.69
CA VAL A 15 33.14 10.02 -4.90
C VAL A 15 32.00 11.03 -4.90
N SER A 16 31.00 10.82 -5.76
CA SER A 16 29.83 11.71 -5.85
C SER A 16 28.61 10.98 -5.30
N LEU A 17 27.99 11.55 -4.25
CA LEU A 17 26.87 10.96 -3.54
C LEU A 17 25.75 11.97 -3.32
N VAL A 18 24.50 11.54 -3.50
CA VAL A 18 23.30 12.23 -3.03
C VAL A 18 22.65 11.34 -1.97
N LEU A 19 22.64 11.81 -0.72
CA LEU A 19 22.20 11.06 0.44
C LEU A 19 20.99 11.72 1.10
N THR A 20 20.22 10.95 1.84
CA THR A 20 19.12 11.45 2.65
C THR A 20 19.61 11.64 4.09
N GLN A 21 19.26 12.77 4.72
CA GLN A 21 19.54 13.02 6.13
C GLN A 21 18.92 11.96 7.03
N GLY A 22 19.66 11.49 8.03
CA GLY A 22 19.23 10.45 8.95
C GLY A 22 20.38 9.51 9.34
N ALA A 23 20.28 8.22 9.00
CA ALA A 23 21.32 7.25 9.33
C ALA A 23 22.62 7.52 8.59
N PRO A 24 23.79 7.26 9.22
CA PRO A 24 25.09 7.38 8.56
C PRO A 24 25.16 6.47 7.33
N TYR A 25 25.83 6.96 6.29
CA TYR A 25 26.09 6.18 5.08
C TYR A 25 27.51 5.63 5.11
N GLU A 26 27.69 4.35 4.80
CA GLU A 26 29.00 3.74 4.61
C GLU A 26 29.23 3.42 3.14
N GLY A 27 30.36 3.87 2.61
CA GLY A 27 30.80 3.61 1.24
C GLY A 27 32.24 3.11 1.18
N THR A 28 32.62 2.66 -0.01
CA THR A 28 33.97 2.16 -0.24
C THR A 28 34.50 2.64 -1.61
N PHE A 29 35.82 2.74 -1.71
CA PHE A 29 36.55 2.79 -2.97
C PHE A 29 37.81 1.94 -2.86
N THR A 30 38.41 1.59 -3.99
CA THR A 30 39.61 0.74 -4.03
C THR A 30 40.82 1.54 -4.43
N VAL A 31 41.94 1.30 -3.73
CA VAL A 31 43.26 1.81 -4.07
C VAL A 31 44.08 0.68 -4.67
N ILE A 32 44.61 0.91 -5.87
CA ILE A 32 45.37 -0.09 -6.63
C ILE A 32 46.78 0.45 -6.86
N GLY A 33 47.77 -0.29 -6.44
CA GLY A 33 49.18 0.06 -6.67
C GLY A 33 49.69 -0.56 -7.97
N SER A 34 50.14 0.28 -8.91
CA SER A 34 50.82 -0.19 -10.13
C SER A 34 52.30 -0.42 -9.92
N GLY A 35 52.89 -1.43 -10.54
CA GLY A 35 54.32 -1.77 -10.47
C GLY A 35 54.67 -2.80 -9.39
N GLN A 36 55.97 -3.00 -9.15
CA GLN A 36 56.47 -3.99 -8.18
C GLN A 36 56.43 -3.47 -6.75
N GLY A 37 56.16 -4.41 -5.79
CA GLY A 37 56.17 -4.15 -4.37
C GLY A 37 54.78 -3.74 -3.79
N VAL A 38 54.71 -3.75 -2.48
CA VAL A 38 53.50 -3.42 -1.72
C VAL A 38 53.32 -1.89 -1.65
N SER A 39 52.12 -1.43 -1.94
CA SER A 39 51.72 -0.03 -1.71
C SER A 39 51.32 0.12 -0.25
N LYS A 40 51.85 1.17 0.41
CA LYS A 40 51.51 1.45 1.82
C LYS A 40 51.24 2.93 1.95
N GLY A 41 50.23 3.25 2.74
CA GLY A 41 49.90 4.68 2.96
C GLY A 41 48.91 4.89 4.07
N TYR A 42 48.60 6.16 4.28
CA TYR A 42 47.61 6.70 5.21
C TYR A 42 46.59 7.53 4.46
N LEU A 43 45.37 7.57 4.99
CA LEU A 43 44.27 8.34 4.46
C LEU A 43 43.72 9.30 5.49
N LEU A 44 43.36 10.49 5.02
CA LEU A 44 42.66 11.53 5.77
C LEU A 44 41.50 12.05 4.93
N SER A 45 40.43 12.47 5.57
CA SER A 45 39.39 13.27 4.93
C SER A 45 39.59 14.76 5.29
N THR A 46 39.34 15.63 4.34
CA THR A 46 39.37 17.09 4.55
C THR A 46 38.11 17.66 5.19
N ASP A 47 37.02 16.86 5.25
CA ASP A 47 35.77 17.22 5.93
C ASP A 47 35.45 16.20 7.04
N ARG A 48 35.25 16.70 8.27
CA ARG A 48 35.00 15.89 9.45
C ARG A 48 33.71 15.06 9.39
N ARG A 49 32.76 15.46 8.51
CA ARG A 49 31.49 14.73 8.28
C ARG A 49 31.68 13.52 7.39
N VAL A 50 32.84 13.44 6.71
CA VAL A 50 33.27 12.32 5.89
C VAL A 50 34.44 11.64 6.58
N GLU A 51 34.19 10.62 7.33
CA GLU A 51 35.18 9.90 8.16
C GLU A 51 35.81 8.76 7.38
N CYS A 52 37.14 8.68 7.35
CA CYS A 52 37.85 7.47 6.88
C CYS A 52 37.77 6.38 7.95
N LEU A 53 37.07 5.29 7.68
CA LEU A 53 37.03 4.10 8.54
C LEU A 53 38.32 3.27 8.35
N THR A 54 38.85 3.24 7.11
CA THR A 54 40.17 2.72 6.78
C THR A 54 41.14 3.87 6.73
N THR A 55 42.03 3.98 7.72
CA THR A 55 43.01 5.07 7.83
C THR A 55 44.38 4.70 7.30
N GLU A 56 44.68 3.39 7.17
CA GLU A 56 45.93 2.85 6.69
C GLU A 56 45.67 1.74 5.67
N PHE A 57 46.59 1.56 4.75
CA PHE A 57 46.54 0.44 3.80
C PHE A 57 47.94 -0.11 3.53
N ALA A 58 48.00 -1.42 3.23
CA ALA A 58 49.24 -2.11 2.84
C ALA A 58 48.92 -3.31 1.97
N GLY A 59 48.99 -3.16 0.64
CA GLY A 59 48.68 -4.21 -0.31
C GLY A 59 48.88 -3.74 -1.77
N ALA A 60 48.64 -4.65 -2.71
CA ALA A 60 48.61 -4.33 -4.13
C ALA A 60 47.28 -3.73 -4.53
N GLU A 61 46.21 -4.17 -3.87
CA GLU A 61 44.84 -3.68 -4.03
C GLU A 61 44.17 -3.71 -2.64
N GLU A 62 43.64 -2.56 -2.23
CA GLU A 62 43.01 -2.40 -0.92
C GLU A 62 41.70 -1.65 -1.00
N THR A 63 40.70 -2.15 -0.30
CA THR A 63 39.40 -1.51 -0.18
C THR A 63 39.40 -0.54 0.98
N ILE A 64 39.11 0.72 0.68
CA ILE A 64 39.02 1.83 1.63
C ILE A 64 37.56 2.05 1.98
N ALA A 65 37.24 1.95 3.25
CA ALA A 65 35.90 2.25 3.78
C ALA A 65 35.86 3.65 4.38
N PHE A 66 34.75 4.34 4.14
CA PHE A 66 34.46 5.65 4.72
C PHE A 66 33.00 5.73 5.18
N ARG A 67 32.73 6.69 6.06
CA ARG A 67 31.38 6.95 6.60
C ARG A 67 31.05 8.42 6.43
N VAL A 68 29.81 8.69 5.97
CA VAL A 68 29.26 10.04 5.92
C VAL A 68 28.26 10.21 7.05
N HIS A 69 28.51 11.19 7.93
CA HIS A 69 27.61 11.56 9.03
C HIS A 69 26.56 12.51 8.52
N THR A 70 25.47 11.97 7.96
CA THR A 70 24.42 12.74 7.28
C THR A 70 23.66 13.69 8.20
N GLU A 71 23.62 13.41 9.50
CA GLU A 71 23.05 14.27 10.54
C GLU A 71 23.81 15.57 10.76
N GLY A 72 25.08 15.64 10.31
CA GLY A 72 25.92 16.83 10.39
C GLY A 72 25.71 17.87 9.26
N PHE A 73 24.76 17.62 8.37
CA PHE A 73 24.45 18.51 7.24
C PHE A 73 23.15 19.26 7.47
N GLU A 74 23.10 20.51 7.03
CA GLU A 74 21.86 21.25 6.84
C GLU A 74 21.20 20.86 5.50
N GLU A 75 19.89 21.16 5.37
CA GLU A 75 19.14 20.85 4.15
C GLU A 75 19.79 21.53 2.91
N GLY A 76 20.09 20.71 1.90
CA GLY A 76 20.71 21.17 0.66
C GLY A 76 22.19 21.51 0.77
N GLU A 77 22.81 21.28 1.94
CA GLU A 77 24.23 21.51 2.11
C GLU A 77 25.06 20.46 1.35
N GLU A 78 26.17 20.93 0.76
CA GLU A 78 27.14 20.11 0.06
C GLU A 78 28.47 20.08 0.82
N ALA A 79 29.04 18.87 0.98
CA ALA A 79 30.44 18.73 1.37
C ALA A 79 31.29 18.48 0.12
N LYS A 80 32.22 19.40 -0.10
CA LYS A 80 33.27 19.32 -1.15
C LYS A 80 34.62 19.20 -0.48
N GLY A 81 35.34 18.14 -0.79
CA GLY A 81 36.65 17.90 -0.20
C GLY A 81 37.41 16.80 -0.89
N PHE A 82 38.38 16.29 -0.20
CA PHE A 82 39.26 15.26 -0.73
C PHE A 82 39.52 14.17 0.34
N PHE A 83 39.66 12.94 -0.14
CA PHE A 83 40.43 11.93 0.58
C PHE A 83 41.90 12.17 0.21
N GLN A 84 42.70 12.59 1.19
CA GLN A 84 44.12 12.78 1.05
C GLN A 84 44.82 11.46 1.34
N ILE A 85 45.62 10.99 0.40
CA ILE A 85 46.37 9.75 0.47
C ILE A 85 47.86 10.07 0.44
N VAL A 86 48.57 9.75 1.52
CA VAL A 86 50.03 9.88 1.61
C VAL A 86 50.62 8.48 1.60
N SER A 87 51.39 8.14 0.61
CA SER A 87 51.92 6.80 0.43
C SER A 87 53.41 6.75 0.03
N ASN A 88 53.97 5.53 0.07
CA ASN A 88 55.31 5.27 -0.46
C ASN A 88 55.39 5.44 -2.01
N ARG A 89 54.29 5.73 -2.67
CA ARG A 89 54.20 5.99 -4.13
C ARG A 89 53.89 7.43 -4.48
N GLY A 90 53.75 8.30 -3.48
CA GLY A 90 53.45 9.69 -3.60
C GLY A 90 52.21 10.13 -2.84
N GLU A 91 51.85 11.37 -3.03
CA GLU A 91 50.65 12.00 -2.46
C GLU A 91 49.58 12.11 -3.53
N TYR A 92 48.34 11.80 -3.16
CA TYR A 92 47.19 11.81 -4.04
C TYR A 92 45.99 12.44 -3.34
N GLU A 93 45.09 12.99 -4.10
CA GLU A 93 43.81 13.51 -3.64
C GLU A 93 42.69 12.87 -4.48
N LEU A 94 41.76 12.19 -3.85
CA LEU A 94 40.53 11.71 -4.46
C LEU A 94 39.40 12.65 -4.05
N PRO A 95 38.82 13.43 -4.97
CA PRO A 95 37.78 14.37 -4.65
C PRO A 95 36.50 13.66 -4.24
N PHE A 96 35.72 14.29 -3.36
CA PHE A 96 34.34 13.93 -3.10
C PHE A 96 33.41 15.14 -3.19
N LEU A 97 32.19 14.86 -3.64
CA LEU A 97 31.03 15.75 -3.63
C LEU A 97 29.86 15.00 -3.02
N ILE A 98 29.41 15.44 -1.85
CA ILE A 98 28.33 14.83 -1.12
C ILE A 98 27.25 15.87 -0.88
N THR A 99 26.06 15.61 -1.41
CA THR A 99 24.85 16.41 -1.20
C THR A 99 23.91 15.65 -0.28
N VAL A 100 23.43 16.30 0.77
CA VAL A 100 22.46 15.72 1.69
C VAL A 100 21.14 16.44 1.56
N GLN A 101 20.08 15.66 1.29
CA GLN A 101 18.71 16.12 1.17
C GLN A 101 17.93 15.75 2.41
N ARG A 102 16.89 16.54 2.73
CA ARG A 102 15.94 16.12 3.77
C ARG A 102 15.18 14.86 3.34
N PRO A 103 14.79 14.02 4.27
CA PRO A 103 13.85 12.95 3.96
C PRO A 103 12.52 13.56 3.52
N ALA A 104 11.92 13.00 2.46
CA ALA A 104 10.66 13.46 1.91
C ALA A 104 9.79 12.26 1.52
N LEU A 105 8.48 12.38 1.70
CA LEU A 105 7.52 11.40 1.21
C LEU A 105 7.14 11.77 -0.22
N VAL A 106 7.64 11.02 -1.18
CA VAL A 106 7.44 11.29 -2.61
C VAL A 106 6.49 10.26 -3.22
N GLY A 107 5.33 10.74 -3.67
CA GLY A 107 4.38 9.96 -4.48
C GLY A 107 4.76 9.95 -5.96
N MET A 108 3.98 9.23 -6.77
CA MET A 108 4.23 9.14 -8.22
C MET A 108 4.15 10.50 -8.94
N ALA A 109 3.28 11.41 -8.49
CA ALA A 109 3.01 12.68 -9.14
C ALA A 109 3.49 13.90 -8.34
N GLU A 110 3.62 13.78 -7.02
CA GLU A 110 3.89 14.92 -6.13
C GLU A 110 4.54 14.49 -4.82
N GLU A 111 5.21 15.39 -4.15
CA GLU A 111 5.66 15.25 -2.78
C GLU A 111 4.48 15.46 -1.82
N VAL A 112 4.40 14.65 -0.78
CA VAL A 112 3.40 14.73 0.28
C VAL A 112 4.08 15.27 1.54
N GLU A 113 3.71 16.49 1.94
CA GLU A 113 4.40 17.21 3.02
C GLU A 113 3.72 17.05 4.39
N ASN A 114 2.42 16.73 4.39
CA ASN A 114 1.62 16.65 5.61
C ASN A 114 0.43 15.70 5.46
N LEU A 115 -0.21 15.39 6.59
CA LEU A 115 -1.34 14.48 6.67
C LEU A 115 -2.56 14.95 5.87
N THR A 116 -2.77 16.25 5.71
CA THR A 116 -3.88 16.77 4.91
C THR A 116 -3.68 16.50 3.42
N GLN A 117 -2.47 16.70 2.93
CA GLN A 117 -2.10 16.34 1.55
C GLN A 117 -2.16 14.83 1.33
N PHE A 118 -1.73 14.03 2.31
CA PHE A 118 -1.87 12.57 2.25
C PHE A 118 -3.34 12.14 2.16
N ALA A 119 -4.23 12.74 2.96
CA ALA A 119 -5.66 12.43 2.89
C ALA A 119 -6.28 12.84 1.54
N ALA A 120 -5.85 13.96 0.96
CA ALA A 120 -6.28 14.38 -0.37
C ALA A 120 -5.80 13.42 -1.46
N LEU A 121 -4.55 12.94 -1.37
CA LEU A 121 -4.03 11.90 -2.25
C LEU A 121 -4.83 10.60 -2.09
N ALA A 122 -5.08 10.17 -0.86
CA ALA A 122 -5.85 8.95 -0.59
C ALA A 122 -7.26 8.99 -1.16
N HIS A 123 -7.90 10.16 -1.15
CA HIS A 123 -9.21 10.35 -1.78
C HIS A 123 -9.15 10.25 -3.31
N ARG A 124 -8.07 10.70 -3.93
CA ARG A 124 -7.87 10.71 -5.39
C ARG A 124 -7.31 9.39 -5.91
N ASP A 125 -6.34 8.82 -5.20
CA ASP A 125 -5.64 7.59 -5.55
C ASP A 125 -5.37 6.76 -4.29
N TRP A 126 -6.33 5.90 -3.98
CA TRP A 126 -6.29 5.07 -2.77
C TRP A 126 -5.12 4.09 -2.75
N LEU A 127 -4.83 3.44 -3.88
CA LEU A 127 -3.76 2.44 -3.95
C LEU A 127 -2.37 3.07 -3.80
N GLU A 128 -2.17 4.25 -4.37
CA GLU A 128 -0.93 5.01 -4.18
C GLU A 128 -0.77 5.46 -2.72
N ALA A 129 -1.85 5.91 -2.07
CA ALA A 129 -1.81 6.25 -0.65
C ALA A 129 -1.47 5.03 0.22
N VAL A 130 -2.03 3.85 -0.07
CA VAL A 130 -1.68 2.60 0.61
C VAL A 130 -0.19 2.28 0.43
N ARG A 131 0.34 2.44 -0.77
CA ARG A 131 1.76 2.24 -1.05
C ARG A 131 2.64 3.18 -0.21
N LEU A 132 2.32 4.47 -0.20
CA LEU A 132 3.07 5.48 0.55
C LEU A 132 3.01 5.27 2.05
N PHE A 133 1.87 4.85 2.58
CA PHE A 133 1.68 4.60 4.02
C PHE A 133 2.68 3.60 4.60
N TYR A 134 3.11 2.63 3.80
CA TYR A 134 4.07 1.60 4.24
C TYR A 134 5.53 1.91 3.88
N LEU A 135 5.81 3.10 3.34
CA LEU A 135 7.18 3.54 3.13
C LEU A 135 7.78 4.07 4.45
N PRO A 136 9.08 3.81 4.71
CA PRO A 136 9.77 4.36 5.88
C PRO A 136 9.68 5.89 5.97
N GLU A 137 9.65 6.58 4.83
CA GLU A 137 9.57 8.04 4.71
C GLU A 137 8.21 8.59 5.16
N PHE A 138 7.18 7.77 5.35
CA PHE A 138 5.87 8.23 5.78
C PHE A 138 5.91 8.94 7.14
N GLU A 139 6.80 8.53 8.05
CA GLU A 139 6.95 9.17 9.37
C GLU A 139 7.33 10.66 9.28
N VAL A 140 7.94 11.08 8.17
CA VAL A 140 8.36 12.47 7.96
C VAL A 140 7.19 13.45 8.05
N ILE A 141 6.03 13.07 7.52
CA ILE A 141 4.82 13.92 7.55
C ILE A 141 4.10 13.92 8.90
N LEU A 142 4.55 13.10 9.86
CA LEU A 142 3.95 12.93 11.18
C LEU A 142 4.79 13.49 12.34
N GLN A 143 6.01 13.96 12.08
CA GLN A 143 7.01 14.31 13.10
C GLN A 143 6.54 15.37 14.10
N GLU A 144 5.61 16.24 13.73
CA GLU A 144 5.07 17.28 14.60
C GLU A 144 3.99 16.78 15.57
N ASN A 145 3.49 15.54 15.39
CA ASN A 145 2.41 14.99 16.20
C ASN A 145 2.74 13.58 16.72
N GLN A 146 3.23 13.53 17.96
CA GLN A 146 3.67 12.29 18.61
C GLN A 146 2.54 11.25 18.78
N GLU A 147 1.30 11.69 18.99
CA GLU A 147 0.16 10.78 19.15
C GLU A 147 -0.17 10.09 17.83
N VAL A 148 -0.18 10.86 16.74
CA VAL A 148 -0.41 10.33 15.38
C VAL A 148 0.74 9.42 14.94
N LEU A 149 1.99 9.78 15.27
CA LEU A 149 3.15 8.94 15.00
C LEU A 149 3.05 7.58 15.72
N THR A 150 2.65 7.58 16.99
CA THR A 150 2.46 6.34 17.77
C THR A 150 1.36 5.46 17.18
N LEU A 151 0.23 6.06 16.77
CA LEU A 151 -0.85 5.36 16.08
C LEU A 151 -0.37 4.75 14.75
N TYR A 152 0.35 5.53 13.95
CA TYR A 152 0.94 5.07 12.70
C TYR A 152 1.85 3.86 12.90
N GLN A 153 2.77 3.92 13.87
CA GLN A 153 3.70 2.83 14.17
C GLN A 153 2.98 1.55 14.59
N ALA A 154 1.87 1.67 15.32
CA ALA A 154 1.05 0.52 15.68
C ALA A 154 0.37 -0.13 14.46
N LEU A 155 -0.10 0.67 13.50
CA LEU A 155 -0.84 0.20 12.32
C LEU A 155 0.08 -0.21 11.16
N SER A 156 1.25 0.41 11.02
CA SER A 156 2.21 0.11 9.95
C SER A 156 3.16 -1.03 10.25
N GLY A 157 3.26 -1.47 11.52
CA GLY A 157 4.13 -2.56 11.97
C GLY A 157 3.72 -3.96 11.53
N VAL A 158 2.67 -4.10 10.71
CA VAL A 158 2.14 -5.35 10.16
C VAL A 158 2.24 -5.34 8.63
N PRO A 159 2.10 -6.50 7.95
CA PRO A 159 2.09 -6.55 6.49
C PRO A 159 1.08 -5.59 5.87
N SER A 160 1.38 -5.08 4.67
CA SER A 160 0.54 -4.10 3.95
C SER A 160 -0.92 -4.53 3.91
N ASN A 161 -1.77 -3.66 4.45
CA ASN A 161 -3.20 -3.90 4.60
C ASN A 161 -3.97 -2.58 4.42
N GLN A 162 -4.90 -2.56 3.49
CA GLN A 162 -5.71 -1.38 3.19
C GLN A 162 -6.59 -0.95 4.38
N SER A 163 -7.07 -1.90 5.20
CA SER A 163 -7.91 -1.58 6.36
C SER A 163 -7.17 -0.78 7.42
N ASN A 164 -5.85 -0.95 7.56
CA ASN A 164 -5.04 -0.19 8.50
C ASN A 164 -4.88 1.27 8.06
N VAL A 165 -4.77 1.52 6.76
CA VAL A 165 -4.75 2.89 6.20
C VAL A 165 -6.10 3.56 6.39
N GLU A 166 -7.18 2.82 6.20
CA GLU A 166 -8.56 3.27 6.49
C GLU A 166 -8.70 3.68 7.96
N GLU A 167 -8.32 2.79 8.88
CA GLU A 167 -8.38 3.02 10.32
C GLU A 167 -7.53 4.23 10.74
N PHE A 168 -6.32 4.36 10.21
CA PHE A 168 -5.45 5.49 10.45
C PHE A 168 -6.10 6.82 10.05
N LEU A 169 -6.62 6.92 8.83
CA LEU A 169 -7.26 8.15 8.33
C LEU A 169 -8.53 8.51 9.11
N ILE A 170 -9.31 7.52 9.52
CA ILE A 170 -10.50 7.73 10.36
C ILE A 170 -10.10 8.23 11.75
N ALA A 171 -9.12 7.58 12.39
CA ALA A 171 -8.64 7.98 13.72
C ALA A 171 -8.01 9.38 13.71
N CYS A 172 -7.38 9.79 12.61
CA CYS A 172 -6.85 11.14 12.41
C CYS A 172 -7.94 12.18 12.04
N GLY A 173 -9.21 11.79 11.96
CA GLY A 173 -10.31 12.68 11.57
C GLY A 173 -10.26 13.17 10.12
N LYS A 174 -9.53 12.47 9.25
CA LYS A 174 -9.35 12.82 7.83
C LYS A 174 -10.33 12.13 6.91
N LYS A 175 -11.06 11.14 7.41
CA LYS A 175 -11.97 10.29 6.66
C LYS A 175 -13.11 9.79 7.55
N VAL A 176 -14.25 9.49 6.91
CA VAL A 176 -15.38 8.80 7.54
C VAL A 176 -15.44 7.37 6.99
N GLN A 177 -15.90 6.43 7.81
CA GLN A 177 -16.14 5.05 7.41
C GLN A 177 -17.04 4.98 6.19
N VAL A 178 -16.74 4.11 5.24
CA VAL A 178 -17.62 3.81 4.11
C VAL A 178 -18.90 3.16 4.63
N ASP A 179 -20.05 3.73 4.26
CA ASP A 179 -21.37 3.17 4.59
C ASP A 179 -22.00 2.55 3.33
N TYR A 180 -22.87 1.57 3.55
CA TYR A 180 -23.55 0.83 2.50
C TYR A 180 -25.05 0.89 2.68
N LEU A 181 -25.79 0.89 1.56
CA LEU A 181 -27.25 0.79 1.55
C LEU A 181 -27.73 -0.04 0.35
N THR A 182 -28.92 -0.58 0.47
CA THR A 182 -29.66 -1.19 -0.62
C THR A 182 -31.08 -0.64 -0.67
N LEU A 183 -31.62 -0.52 -1.88
CA LEU A 183 -33.02 -0.16 -2.09
C LEU A 183 -33.96 -1.35 -1.88
N ASN A 184 -33.44 -2.54 -2.01
CA ASN A 184 -34.18 -3.78 -1.82
C ASN A 184 -34.33 -4.10 -0.33
N LYS A 185 -35.49 -3.85 0.24
CA LYS A 185 -35.78 -4.20 1.64
C LYS A 185 -36.13 -5.68 1.83
N GLU A 186 -36.64 -6.32 0.78
CA GLU A 186 -37.01 -7.73 0.71
C GLU A 186 -37.00 -8.17 -0.77
N LEU A 187 -36.84 -9.46 -1.03
CA LEU A 187 -37.06 -10.09 -2.32
C LEU A 187 -38.24 -11.03 -2.25
N LYS A 188 -39.26 -10.77 -3.06
CA LYS A 188 -40.42 -11.64 -3.22
C LYS A 188 -40.41 -12.21 -4.63
N ILE A 189 -40.37 -13.52 -4.74
CA ILE A 189 -40.22 -14.27 -5.97
C ILE A 189 -41.35 -15.27 -6.06
N GLU A 190 -41.96 -15.35 -7.23
CA GLU A 190 -43.08 -16.29 -7.47
C GLU A 190 -42.73 -17.22 -8.63
N ASN A 191 -42.92 -18.51 -8.42
CA ASN A 191 -42.77 -19.60 -9.40
C ASN A 191 -41.52 -19.49 -10.30
N PRO A 192 -40.29 -19.38 -9.74
CA PRO A 192 -39.08 -19.34 -10.55
C PRO A 192 -38.90 -20.66 -11.32
N ILE A 193 -38.30 -20.59 -12.52
CA ILE A 193 -38.07 -21.75 -13.39
C ILE A 193 -36.55 -21.93 -13.56
N GLY A 194 -36.08 -23.17 -13.31
CA GLY A 194 -34.66 -23.46 -13.41
C GLY A 194 -33.81 -22.69 -12.38
N VAL A 195 -32.68 -22.18 -12.81
CA VAL A 195 -31.88 -21.24 -12.05
C VAL A 195 -32.26 -19.84 -12.49
N ALA A 196 -33.00 -19.13 -11.66
CA ALA A 196 -33.46 -17.78 -11.95
C ALA A 196 -32.53 -16.74 -11.32
N GLU A 197 -32.19 -15.70 -12.10
CA GLU A 197 -31.29 -14.62 -11.72
C GLU A 197 -32.08 -13.37 -11.32
N TYR A 198 -31.63 -12.72 -10.26
CA TYR A 198 -32.20 -11.48 -9.74
C TYR A 198 -31.10 -10.48 -9.42
N GLU A 199 -31.35 -9.20 -9.65
CA GLU A 199 -30.43 -8.11 -9.36
C GLU A 199 -30.71 -7.49 -7.99
N LEU A 200 -29.68 -7.37 -7.18
CA LEU A 200 -29.68 -6.59 -5.95
C LEU A 200 -28.77 -5.38 -6.13
N GLN A 201 -29.32 -4.17 -5.95
CA GLN A 201 -28.53 -2.95 -6.07
C GLN A 201 -27.96 -2.56 -4.71
N VAL A 202 -26.63 -2.51 -4.64
CA VAL A 202 -25.87 -2.07 -3.47
C VAL A 202 -25.21 -0.75 -3.77
N PHE A 203 -25.34 0.20 -2.85
CA PHE A 203 -24.72 1.52 -2.96
C PHE A 203 -23.73 1.71 -1.82
N LYS A 204 -22.62 2.37 -2.09
CA LYS A 204 -21.68 2.84 -1.08
C LYS A 204 -21.73 4.36 -0.97
N ASN A 205 -21.55 4.86 0.25
CA ASN A 205 -21.36 6.27 0.54
C ASN A 205 -20.01 6.45 1.21
N GLY A 206 -19.05 7.02 0.48
CA GLY A 206 -17.67 7.19 0.93
C GLY A 206 -16.67 6.70 -0.10
N TRP A 207 -15.41 6.78 0.26
CA TRP A 207 -14.26 6.44 -0.57
C TRP A 207 -13.23 5.65 0.25
N GLY A 208 -12.27 5.00 -0.43
CA GLY A 208 -11.17 4.27 0.19
C GLY A 208 -11.44 2.79 0.29
N TYR A 209 -11.09 2.17 1.42
CA TYR A 209 -11.20 0.74 1.59
C TYR A 209 -12.65 0.26 1.53
N THR A 210 -12.96 -0.57 0.55
CA THR A 210 -14.28 -1.14 0.31
C THR A 210 -14.21 -2.66 0.45
N LEU A 211 -14.87 -3.20 1.45
CA LEU A 211 -15.09 -4.63 1.63
C LEU A 211 -16.48 -4.88 2.20
N LEU A 212 -17.29 -5.63 1.47
CA LEU A 212 -18.61 -6.05 1.89
C LEU A 212 -18.71 -7.55 1.70
N THR A 213 -18.92 -8.29 2.77
CA THR A 213 -19.11 -9.74 2.72
C THR A 213 -20.58 -10.08 2.50
N VAL A 214 -20.85 -10.99 1.59
CA VAL A 214 -22.21 -11.46 1.23
C VAL A 214 -22.40 -12.87 1.74
N HIS A 215 -23.41 -13.08 2.54
CA HIS A 215 -23.80 -14.39 3.03
C HIS A 215 -25.24 -14.69 2.66
N THR A 216 -25.54 -15.94 2.25
CA THR A 216 -26.89 -16.39 1.93
C THR A 216 -27.31 -17.51 2.85
N GLU A 217 -28.57 -17.46 3.28
CA GLU A 217 -29.23 -18.55 4.02
C GLU A 217 -30.40 -19.09 3.20
N GLY A 218 -30.50 -20.41 3.09
CA GLY A 218 -31.43 -21.13 2.25
C GLY A 218 -30.72 -21.92 1.16
N ASN A 219 -30.91 -23.22 1.09
CA ASN A 219 -30.25 -24.12 0.13
C ASN A 219 -30.59 -23.84 -1.34
N PHE A 220 -31.64 -23.05 -1.59
CA PHE A 220 -32.10 -22.65 -2.90
C PHE A 220 -31.48 -21.30 -3.37
N LEU A 221 -30.75 -20.60 -2.47
CA LEU A 221 -30.31 -19.23 -2.66
C LEU A 221 -28.78 -19.17 -2.66
N TYR A 222 -28.18 -18.57 -3.68
CA TYR A 222 -26.75 -18.31 -3.75
C TYR A 222 -26.41 -17.04 -4.54
N VAL A 223 -25.19 -16.58 -4.41
CA VAL A 223 -24.66 -15.39 -5.07
C VAL A 223 -23.42 -15.75 -5.87
N GLU A 224 -23.11 -14.96 -6.89
CA GLU A 224 -21.90 -15.15 -7.71
C GLU A 224 -20.64 -14.81 -6.91
N LYS A 225 -20.70 -13.79 -6.07
CA LYS A 225 -19.59 -13.28 -5.27
C LYS A 225 -19.96 -13.18 -3.80
N GLU A 226 -19.14 -13.77 -2.94
CA GLU A 226 -19.29 -13.68 -1.49
C GLU A 226 -18.57 -12.46 -0.88
N GLN A 227 -17.80 -11.72 -1.69
CA GLN A 227 -17.13 -10.47 -1.30
C GLN A 227 -17.26 -9.46 -2.43
N LEU A 228 -17.62 -8.24 -2.07
CA LEU A 228 -17.61 -7.08 -2.94
C LEU A 228 -16.50 -6.12 -2.50
N THR A 229 -15.67 -5.73 -3.45
CA THR A 229 -14.56 -4.78 -3.28
C THR A 229 -14.82 -3.51 -4.09
N ASP A 230 -13.90 -2.57 -4.07
CA ASP A 230 -14.01 -1.34 -4.85
C ASP A 230 -14.18 -1.60 -6.35
N ASP A 231 -13.54 -2.65 -6.86
CA ASP A 231 -13.60 -3.04 -8.28
C ASP A 231 -15.00 -3.50 -8.73
N ASP A 232 -15.87 -3.88 -7.80
CA ASP A 232 -17.25 -4.29 -8.09
C ASP A 232 -18.20 -3.12 -8.19
N PHE A 233 -17.75 -1.92 -7.80
CA PHE A 233 -18.56 -0.70 -7.84
C PHE A 233 -18.23 0.16 -9.06
N LEU A 234 -19.26 0.47 -9.85
CA LEU A 234 -19.16 1.50 -10.86
C LEU A 234 -19.58 2.85 -10.24
N GLY A 235 -18.58 3.65 -9.88
CA GLY A 235 -18.79 4.80 -9.01
C GLY A 235 -19.21 4.37 -7.61
N ASN A 236 -20.41 4.70 -7.21
CA ASN A 236 -20.96 4.34 -5.90
C ASN A 236 -21.99 3.20 -5.94
N ARG A 237 -22.17 2.52 -7.07
CA ARG A 237 -23.19 1.49 -7.28
C ARG A 237 -22.57 0.17 -7.72
N CYS A 238 -23.02 -0.92 -7.11
CA CYS A 238 -22.75 -2.29 -7.50
C CYS A 238 -24.07 -3.03 -7.78
N ILE A 239 -24.08 -3.90 -8.77
CA ILE A 239 -25.16 -4.85 -9.02
C ILE A 239 -24.66 -6.22 -8.57
N LEU A 240 -25.29 -6.78 -7.54
CA LEU A 240 -25.04 -8.13 -7.06
C LEU A 240 -26.09 -9.06 -7.67
N PHE A 241 -25.65 -10.07 -8.40
CA PHE A 241 -26.53 -11.09 -8.94
C PHE A 241 -26.81 -12.17 -7.90
N VAL A 242 -28.08 -12.43 -7.71
CA VAL A 242 -28.61 -13.43 -6.77
C VAL A 242 -29.32 -14.49 -7.57
N TYR A 243 -29.07 -15.75 -7.27
CA TYR A 243 -29.62 -16.89 -7.99
C TYR A 243 -30.52 -17.71 -7.10
N VAL A 244 -31.66 -18.13 -7.65
CA VAL A 244 -32.61 -19.04 -7.02
C VAL A 244 -32.71 -20.31 -7.83
N ASP A 245 -32.33 -21.44 -7.24
CA ASP A 245 -32.45 -22.75 -7.86
C ASP A 245 -33.83 -23.38 -7.52
N SER A 246 -34.71 -23.40 -8.54
CA SER A 246 -36.05 -23.95 -8.35
C SER A 246 -36.09 -25.44 -8.00
N SER A 247 -35.03 -26.18 -8.30
CA SER A 247 -34.95 -27.60 -7.95
C SER A 247 -34.84 -27.86 -6.44
N GLN A 248 -34.43 -26.84 -5.67
CA GLN A 248 -34.29 -26.89 -4.21
C GLN A 248 -35.52 -26.35 -3.47
N LEU A 249 -36.58 -25.95 -4.20
CA LEU A 249 -37.77 -25.36 -3.63
C LEU A 249 -38.84 -26.45 -3.35
N HIS A 250 -39.63 -26.21 -2.31
CA HIS A 250 -40.85 -26.99 -2.03
C HIS A 250 -42.09 -26.13 -2.29
N LEU A 251 -43.24 -26.83 -2.42
CA LEU A 251 -44.53 -26.14 -2.57
C LEU A 251 -44.83 -25.23 -1.38
N GLY A 252 -45.36 -24.06 -1.67
CA GLY A 252 -45.68 -23.03 -0.68
C GLY A 252 -44.53 -22.01 -0.56
N LYS A 253 -44.31 -21.50 0.63
CA LYS A 253 -43.30 -20.46 0.91
C LYS A 253 -41.98 -21.08 1.31
N ASN A 254 -40.92 -20.70 0.58
CA ASN A 254 -39.54 -20.98 0.91
C ASN A 254 -38.90 -19.67 1.41
N LEU A 255 -38.32 -19.72 2.60
CA LEU A 255 -37.72 -18.54 3.25
C LEU A 255 -36.21 -18.64 3.19
N GLY A 256 -35.59 -17.52 2.80
CA GLY A 256 -34.14 -17.34 2.79
C GLY A 256 -33.78 -15.95 3.24
N ARG A 257 -32.50 -15.67 3.23
CA ARG A 257 -31.96 -14.38 3.65
C ARG A 257 -30.62 -14.10 2.97
N ILE A 258 -30.42 -12.85 2.59
CA ILE A 258 -29.12 -12.34 2.15
C ILE A 258 -28.64 -11.37 3.21
N THR A 259 -27.42 -11.54 3.68
CA THR A 259 -26.78 -10.65 4.65
C THR A 259 -25.57 -10.03 4.00
N LEU A 260 -25.52 -8.68 3.98
CA LEU A 260 -24.40 -7.88 3.52
C LEU A 260 -23.71 -7.30 4.76
N SER A 261 -22.49 -7.74 5.05
CA SER A 261 -21.75 -7.35 6.25
C SER A 261 -20.57 -6.47 5.88
N GLY A 262 -20.63 -5.18 6.26
CA GLY A 262 -19.51 -4.24 6.26
C GLY A 262 -18.83 -4.18 7.63
N VAL A 263 -17.87 -3.26 7.80
CA VAL A 263 -17.09 -3.14 9.04
C VAL A 263 -17.96 -2.78 10.25
N GLN A 264 -18.93 -1.87 10.09
CA GLN A 264 -19.77 -1.37 11.20
C GLN A 264 -21.25 -1.63 11.00
N LYS A 265 -21.66 -2.13 9.85
CA LYS A 265 -23.07 -2.25 9.49
C LYS A 265 -23.34 -3.57 8.80
N GLU A 266 -24.44 -4.15 9.19
CA GLU A 266 -25.01 -5.34 8.55
C GLU A 266 -26.37 -4.99 7.95
N ILE A 267 -26.60 -5.40 6.72
CA ILE A 267 -27.87 -5.22 6.00
C ILE A 267 -28.43 -6.60 5.75
N THR A 268 -29.62 -6.84 6.23
CA THR A 268 -30.33 -8.11 6.04
C THR A 268 -31.50 -7.92 5.09
N ILE A 269 -31.58 -8.76 4.06
CA ILE A 269 -32.62 -8.76 3.05
C ILE A 269 -33.34 -10.11 3.09
N PRO A 270 -34.56 -10.14 3.61
CA PRO A 270 -35.38 -11.35 3.60
C PRO A 270 -35.72 -11.74 2.14
N VAL A 271 -35.67 -13.04 1.85
CA VAL A 271 -36.03 -13.62 0.56
C VAL A 271 -37.19 -14.60 0.78
N THR A 272 -38.29 -14.35 0.10
CA THR A 272 -39.46 -15.24 0.10
C THR A 272 -39.71 -15.72 -1.32
N VAL A 273 -39.63 -17.02 -1.53
CA VAL A 273 -39.93 -17.66 -2.80
C VAL A 273 -41.21 -18.48 -2.64
N SER A 274 -42.25 -18.08 -3.37
CA SER A 274 -43.56 -18.77 -3.35
C SER A 274 -43.68 -19.71 -4.57
N VAL A 275 -43.91 -20.96 -4.34
CA VAL A 275 -44.20 -21.95 -5.39
C VAL A 275 -45.66 -22.37 -5.27
N LEU A 276 -46.44 -21.91 -6.23
CA LEU A 276 -47.89 -22.21 -6.31
C LEU A 276 -48.11 -23.50 -7.08
N ASN A 277 -49.06 -24.28 -6.66
CA ASN A 277 -49.46 -25.53 -7.35
C ASN A 277 -50.30 -25.14 -8.57
N SER A 278 -49.80 -25.29 -9.79
CA SER A 278 -50.51 -25.03 -11.03
C SER A 278 -51.85 -25.81 -11.13
N ALA A 279 -51.95 -26.98 -10.51
CA ALA A 279 -53.17 -27.75 -10.43
C ALA A 279 -54.26 -27.07 -9.56
N GLY A 280 -53.86 -26.30 -8.53
CA GLY A 280 -54.77 -25.56 -7.67
C GLY A 280 -55.37 -24.33 -8.34
N GLU A 281 -54.59 -23.64 -9.19
CA GLU A 281 -55.07 -22.46 -9.96
C GLU A 281 -55.98 -22.88 -11.09
N THR A 282 -55.66 -23.97 -11.79
CA THR A 282 -56.50 -24.50 -12.87
C THR A 282 -57.82 -25.01 -12.26
N ALA A 283 -57.83 -25.66 -11.09
CA ALA A 283 -59.01 -26.08 -10.41
C ALA A 283 -59.86 -24.91 -9.87
N LYS A 284 -59.21 -23.84 -9.39
CA LYS A 284 -59.87 -22.61 -8.96
C LYS A 284 -60.49 -21.86 -10.15
N LYS A 285 -59.79 -21.75 -11.26
CA LYS A 285 -60.26 -21.13 -12.47
C LYS A 285 -61.44 -21.93 -13.08
N ALA A 286 -61.33 -23.24 -13.14
CA ALA A 286 -62.41 -24.12 -13.61
C ALA A 286 -63.65 -24.09 -12.67
N LYS A 287 -63.46 -23.88 -11.38
CA LYS A 287 -64.54 -23.69 -10.43
C LYS A 287 -65.23 -22.33 -10.60
N LEU A 288 -64.51 -21.27 -10.77
CA LEU A 288 -65.01 -19.93 -11.04
C LEU A 288 -65.74 -19.84 -12.35
N GLU A 289 -65.25 -20.51 -13.39
CA GLU A 289 -65.94 -20.63 -14.70
C GLU A 289 -67.22 -21.43 -14.59
N ARG A 290 -67.27 -22.48 -13.77
CA ARG A 290 -68.49 -23.26 -13.50
C ARG A 290 -69.55 -22.50 -12.68
N GLU A 291 -69.11 -21.61 -11.82
CA GLU A 291 -69.95 -20.79 -10.95
C GLU A 291 -70.40 -19.49 -11.63
N GLY A 292 -69.97 -19.22 -12.91
CA GLY A 292 -70.40 -18.04 -13.69
C GLY A 292 -69.86 -16.72 -13.13
N LEU A 293 -68.73 -16.76 -12.42
CA LEU A 293 -68.11 -15.61 -11.78
C LEU A 293 -66.90 -15.05 -12.57
N LEU A 294 -66.73 -15.49 -13.83
CA LEU A 294 -65.83 -14.98 -14.86
C LEU A 294 -66.56 -14.81 -16.17
#